data_c5eae9bc4673024116e7047ad644b5fd
#
_entry.id   c5eae9bc4673024116e7047ad644b5fd
#
_cell.length_a   1.000
_cell.length_b   1.000
_cell.length_c   1.000
_cell.angle_alpha   90.00
_cell.angle_beta   90.00
_cell.angle_gamma   90.00
#
_symmetry.space_group_name_H-M   'P 1'
#
loop_
_entity.id
_entity.type
_entity.pdbx_description
1 polymer ?
#
loop_
_entity_poly.entity_id
_entity_poly.type
_entity_poly.pdbx_seq_one_letter_code
_entity_poly.pdbx_strand_id
1 'polypeptide(L)'
;GQKQRVAIARALASEPRVLILDEPTSALDVIVQSKVLNLLLKIKEEFNLTFIFITHDLSVVRNIANKVIVMNKGKIEESGNTKDVFLNPKSNYTKELIKAIPTVLEKEDALKPK
;
A
#
# COMPACT_ATOMS: atom_id res chain seq x y z
N GLY A 1 14.89 3.96 6.36
CA GLY A 1 15.39 2.89 5.67
C GLY A 1 16.12 1.78 6.37
N GLN A 2 17.22 2.05 7.08
CA GLN A 2 18.05 0.98 7.67
C GLN A 2 17.33 0.20 8.76
N LYS A 3 16.61 0.87 9.65
CA LYS A 3 15.84 0.20 10.71
C LYS A 3 14.78 -0.72 10.14
N GLN A 4 14.14 -0.33 9.05
CA GLN A 4 13.12 -1.14 8.41
C GLN A 4 13.71 -2.34 7.68
N ARG A 5 14.87 -2.19 7.06
CA ARG A 5 15.58 -3.31 6.44
C ARG A 5 15.97 -4.37 7.46
N VAL A 6 16.42 -3.95 8.64
CA VAL A 6 16.74 -4.85 9.74
C VAL A 6 15.49 -5.59 10.24
N ALA A 7 14.38 -4.89 10.40
CA ALA A 7 13.12 -5.49 10.83
C ALA A 7 12.63 -6.53 9.82
N ILE A 8 12.72 -6.22 8.53
CA ILE A 8 12.37 -7.15 7.44
C ILE A 8 13.27 -8.38 7.47
N ALA A 9 14.57 -8.20 7.62
CA ALA A 9 15.52 -9.31 7.69
C ALA A 9 15.23 -10.23 8.87
N ARG A 10 14.89 -9.67 10.04
CA ARG A 10 14.50 -10.46 11.22
C ARG A 10 13.24 -11.28 10.97
N ALA A 11 12.24 -10.66 10.36
CA ALA A 11 11.00 -11.36 10.02
C ALA A 11 11.26 -12.50 9.04
N LEU A 12 12.11 -12.29 8.03
CA LEU A 12 12.45 -13.31 7.04
C LEU A 12 13.27 -14.46 7.61
N ALA A 13 14.04 -14.23 8.67
CA ALA A 13 14.86 -15.25 9.30
C ALA A 13 14.02 -16.42 9.85
N SER A 14 12.74 -16.21 10.15
CA SER A 14 11.83 -17.27 10.60
C SER A 14 11.21 -18.07 9.46
N GLU A 15 11.56 -17.79 8.22
CA GLU A 15 11.02 -18.42 7.00
C GLU A 15 9.49 -18.42 6.93
N PRO A 16 8.84 -17.24 7.01
CA PRO A 16 7.39 -17.15 7.01
C PRO A 16 6.79 -17.39 5.63
N ARG A 17 5.52 -17.76 5.58
CA ARG A 17 4.70 -17.72 4.35
C ARG A 17 3.92 -16.44 4.24
N VAL A 18 3.58 -15.84 5.36
CA VAL A 18 2.82 -14.59 5.45
C VAL A 18 3.65 -13.57 6.22
N LEU A 19 3.80 -12.40 5.66
CA LEU A 19 4.49 -11.28 6.29
C LEU A 19 3.49 -10.15 6.54
N ILE A 20 3.38 -9.73 7.79
CA ILE A 20 2.52 -8.60 8.17
C ILE A 20 3.38 -7.34 8.25
N LEU A 21 3.01 -6.34 7.47
CA LEU A 21 3.71 -5.07 7.38
C LEU A 21 2.77 -3.97 7.89
N ASP A 22 3.08 -3.44 9.07
CA ASP A 22 2.28 -2.41 9.71
C ASP A 22 2.94 -1.05 9.51
N GLU A 23 2.34 -0.22 8.67
CA GLU A 23 2.80 1.13 8.33
C GLU A 23 4.30 1.19 7.97
N PRO A 24 4.79 0.31 7.07
CA PRO A 24 6.24 0.18 6.87
C PRO A 24 6.90 1.37 6.20
N THR A 25 6.12 2.29 5.61
CA THR A 25 6.64 3.45 4.88
C THR A 25 6.15 4.78 5.43
N SER A 26 5.40 4.80 6.53
CA SER A 26 4.70 5.98 7.03
C SER A 26 5.61 7.14 7.45
N ALA A 27 6.82 6.86 7.92
CA ALA A 27 7.77 7.88 8.39
C ALA A 27 8.85 8.21 7.37
N LEU A 28 8.73 7.71 6.13
CA LEU A 28 9.75 7.84 5.11
C LEU A 28 9.40 8.93 4.10
N ASP A 29 10.42 9.61 3.56
CA ASP A 29 10.21 10.50 2.42
C ASP A 29 9.87 9.68 1.15
N VAL A 30 9.39 10.37 0.11
CA VAL A 30 8.88 9.73 -1.11
C VAL A 30 9.92 8.86 -1.80
N ILE A 31 11.18 9.31 -1.85
CA ILE A 31 12.26 8.58 -2.51
C ILE A 31 12.60 7.30 -1.76
N VAL A 32 12.78 7.41 -0.44
CA VAL A 32 13.08 6.26 0.42
C VAL A 32 11.90 5.29 0.46
N GLN A 33 10.68 5.82 0.50
CA GLN A 33 9.45 5.03 0.43
C GLN A 33 9.42 4.14 -0.81
N SER A 34 9.72 4.71 -1.97
CA SER A 34 9.78 3.96 -3.23
C SER A 34 10.81 2.84 -3.20
N LYS A 35 11.98 3.12 -2.63
CA LYS A 35 13.05 2.11 -2.49
C LYS A 35 12.63 0.96 -1.60
N VAL A 36 11.99 1.26 -0.47
CA VAL A 36 11.50 0.24 0.47
C VAL A 36 10.41 -0.60 -0.17
N LEU A 37 9.46 0.03 -0.88
CA LEU A 37 8.39 -0.69 -1.57
C LEU A 37 8.93 -1.62 -2.66
N ASN A 38 9.90 -1.16 -3.44
CA ASN A 38 10.53 -1.99 -4.47
C ASN A 38 11.27 -3.18 -3.85
N LEU A 39 11.95 -2.97 -2.73
CA LEU A 39 12.60 -4.04 -1.99
C LEU A 39 11.59 -5.07 -1.49
N LEU A 40 10.49 -4.61 -0.92
CA LEU A 40 9.42 -5.48 -0.42
C LEU A 40 8.80 -6.33 -1.55
N LEU A 41 8.56 -5.73 -2.71
CA LEU A 41 8.02 -6.45 -3.87
C LEU A 41 8.98 -7.51 -4.39
N LYS A 42 10.29 -7.22 -4.42
CA LYS A 42 11.31 -8.20 -4.77
C LYS A 42 11.34 -9.37 -3.80
N ILE A 43 11.31 -9.09 -2.51
CA ILE A 43 11.29 -10.10 -1.46
C ILE A 43 10.05 -10.98 -1.56
N LYS A 44 8.90 -10.35 -1.77
CA LYS A 44 7.63 -11.07 -1.95
C LYS A 44 7.70 -12.08 -3.09
N GLU A 45 8.26 -11.66 -4.21
CA GLU A 45 8.40 -12.51 -5.40
C GLU A 45 9.46 -13.60 -5.20
N GLU A 46 10.63 -13.25 -4.68
CA GLU A 46 11.76 -14.16 -4.49
C GLU A 46 11.45 -15.27 -3.49
N PHE A 47 10.80 -14.95 -2.39
CA PHE A 47 10.46 -15.90 -1.33
C PHE A 47 9.02 -16.42 -1.42
N ASN A 48 8.29 -16.06 -2.45
CA ASN A 48 6.89 -16.45 -2.65
C ASN A 48 6.00 -16.16 -1.43
N LEU A 49 6.09 -14.95 -0.92
CA LEU A 49 5.39 -14.53 0.29
C LEU A 49 4.00 -13.97 -0.01
N THR A 50 3.11 -14.13 0.96
CA THR A 50 1.85 -13.38 0.99
C THR A 50 2.03 -12.22 1.97
N PHE A 51 1.69 -11.01 1.53
CA PHE A 51 1.76 -9.82 2.37
C PHE A 51 0.38 -9.44 2.90
N ILE A 52 0.34 -9.08 4.18
CA ILE A 52 -0.74 -8.30 4.76
C ILE A 52 -0.15 -6.91 5.05
N PHE A 53 -0.54 -5.94 4.25
CA PHE A 53 0.03 -4.60 4.28
C PHE A 53 -0.97 -3.63 4.92
N ILE A 54 -0.63 -3.08 6.08
CA ILE A 54 -1.47 -2.14 6.81
C ILE A 54 -0.94 -0.74 6.57
N THR A 55 -1.76 0.13 6.01
CA THR A 55 -1.37 1.51 5.73
C THR A 55 -2.60 2.42 5.59
N HIS A 56 -2.41 3.69 5.86
CA HIS A 56 -3.39 4.72 5.55
C HIS A 56 -3.13 5.40 4.20
N ASP A 57 -2.04 5.03 3.51
CA ASP A 57 -1.68 5.59 2.22
C ASP A 57 -2.30 4.78 1.08
N LEU A 58 -3.39 5.28 0.54
CA LEU A 58 -4.12 4.63 -0.53
C LEU A 58 -3.34 4.55 -1.84
N SER A 59 -2.43 5.48 -2.08
CA SER A 59 -1.56 5.45 -3.26
C SER A 59 -0.68 4.20 -3.25
N VAL A 60 -0.16 3.85 -2.09
CA VAL A 60 0.64 2.63 -1.90
C VAL A 60 -0.20 1.39 -2.16
N VAL A 61 -1.39 1.33 -1.54
CA VAL A 61 -2.32 0.19 -1.72
C VAL A 61 -2.65 -0.02 -3.19
N ARG A 62 -2.96 1.05 -3.89
CA ARG A 62 -3.32 1.02 -5.31
C ARG A 62 -2.24 0.38 -6.16
N ASN A 63 -0.98 0.63 -5.84
CA ASN A 63 0.16 0.19 -6.63
C ASN A 63 0.61 -1.24 -6.31
N ILE A 64 0.43 -1.70 -5.07
CA ILE A 64 1.02 -2.98 -4.64
C ILE A 64 0.02 -4.06 -4.27
N ALA A 65 -1.21 -3.72 -3.92
CA ALA A 65 -2.17 -4.68 -3.40
C ALA A 65 -3.04 -5.30 -4.51
N ASN A 66 -3.30 -6.59 -4.39
CA ASN A 66 -4.24 -7.33 -5.24
C ASN A 66 -5.67 -7.22 -4.70
N LYS A 67 -5.79 -7.28 -3.38
CA LYS A 67 -7.05 -7.15 -2.64
C LYS A 67 -6.92 -6.10 -1.57
N VAL A 68 -8.03 -5.44 -1.26
CA VAL A 68 -8.06 -4.40 -0.24
C VAL A 68 -9.23 -4.59 0.70
N ILE A 69 -8.99 -4.30 1.97
CA ILE A 69 -10.02 -4.23 3.01
C ILE A 69 -9.95 -2.82 3.59
N VAL A 70 -11.06 -2.10 3.49
CA VAL A 70 -11.17 -0.75 4.07
C VAL A 70 -11.80 -0.87 5.44
N MET A 71 -11.10 -0.36 6.45
CA MET A 71 -11.55 -0.41 7.84
C MET A 71 -11.80 0.98 8.40
N ASN A 72 -12.82 1.10 9.23
CA ASN A 72 -13.14 2.32 9.93
C ASN A 72 -13.70 1.99 11.32
N LYS A 73 -13.09 2.54 12.36
CA LYS A 73 -13.53 2.36 13.76
C LYS A 73 -13.77 0.89 14.14
N GLY A 74 -12.84 0.02 13.73
CA GLY A 74 -12.91 -1.40 14.05
C GLY A 74 -13.87 -2.21 13.19
N LYS A 75 -14.46 -1.62 12.17
CA LYS A 75 -15.40 -2.29 11.27
C LYS A 75 -14.87 -2.31 9.84
N ILE A 76 -15.25 -3.35 9.10
CA ILE A 76 -14.96 -3.44 7.68
C ILE A 76 -16.02 -2.66 6.91
N GLU A 77 -15.61 -1.59 6.23
CA GLU A 77 -16.50 -0.78 5.40
C GLU A 77 -16.69 -1.37 4.00
N GLU A 78 -15.62 -1.91 3.45
CA GLU A 78 -15.63 -2.47 2.10
C GLU A 78 -14.45 -3.42 1.92
N SER A 79 -14.62 -4.44 1.08
CA SER A 79 -13.51 -5.33 0.68
C SER A 79 -13.71 -5.81 -0.74
N GLY A 80 -12.62 -6.12 -1.42
CA GLY A 80 -12.67 -6.64 -2.78
C GLY A 80 -11.35 -6.53 -3.50
N ASN A 81 -11.38 -6.78 -4.79
CA ASN A 81 -10.22 -6.56 -5.65
C ASN A 81 -9.87 -5.08 -5.69
N THR A 82 -8.59 -4.77 -5.68
CA THR A 82 -8.11 -3.38 -5.64
C THR A 82 -8.70 -2.55 -6.77
N LYS A 83 -8.69 -3.06 -8.00
CA LYS A 83 -9.27 -2.35 -9.15
C LYS A 83 -10.74 -2.01 -8.95
N ASP A 84 -11.53 -2.97 -8.46
CA ASP A 84 -12.96 -2.78 -8.28
C ASP A 84 -13.27 -1.75 -7.20
N VAL A 85 -12.55 -1.83 -6.09
CA VAL A 85 -12.74 -0.91 -4.96
C VAL A 85 -12.34 0.53 -5.34
N PHE A 86 -11.26 0.70 -6.08
CA PHE A 86 -10.81 2.03 -6.49
C PHE A 86 -11.63 2.64 -7.63
N LEU A 87 -12.06 1.83 -8.59
CA LEU A 87 -12.85 2.32 -9.74
C LEU A 87 -14.32 2.47 -9.40
N ASN A 88 -14.85 1.61 -8.54
CA ASN A 88 -16.29 1.54 -8.28
C ASN A 88 -16.56 1.31 -6.80
N PRO A 89 -16.11 2.23 -5.92
CA PRO A 89 -16.32 2.07 -4.49
C PRO A 89 -17.80 2.09 -4.13
N LYS A 90 -18.20 1.21 -3.23
CA LYS A 90 -19.60 1.07 -2.80
C LYS A 90 -19.88 1.84 -1.51
N SER A 91 -18.92 1.83 -0.57
CA SER A 91 -19.05 2.53 0.69
C SER A 91 -18.82 4.03 0.52
N ASN A 92 -19.65 4.86 1.16
CA ASN A 92 -19.43 6.30 1.18
C ASN A 92 -18.11 6.68 1.82
N TYR A 93 -17.70 5.96 2.86
CA TYR A 93 -16.42 6.16 3.51
C TYR A 93 -15.26 5.92 2.54
N THR A 94 -15.31 4.83 1.78
CA THR A 94 -14.31 4.51 0.75
C THR A 94 -14.26 5.58 -0.34
N LYS A 95 -15.42 6.04 -0.79
CA LYS A 95 -15.51 7.12 -1.79
C LYS A 95 -14.81 8.39 -1.33
N GLU A 96 -15.01 8.77 -0.07
CA GLU A 96 -14.36 9.96 0.52
C GLU A 96 -12.84 9.78 0.62
N LEU A 97 -12.38 8.60 1.04
CA LEU A 97 -10.95 8.32 1.09
C LEU A 97 -10.29 8.42 -0.29
N ILE A 98 -10.92 7.87 -1.30
CA ILE A 98 -10.39 7.88 -2.68
C ILE A 98 -10.37 9.29 -3.25
N LYS A 99 -11.38 10.10 -2.99
CA LYS A 99 -11.42 11.50 -3.42
C LYS A 99 -10.29 12.34 -2.84
N ALA A 100 -9.80 11.99 -1.67
CA ALA A 100 -8.71 12.71 -1.01
C ALA A 100 -7.33 12.38 -1.60
N ILE A 101 -7.23 11.37 -2.48
CA ILE A 101 -5.95 11.03 -3.11
C ILE A 101 -5.67 12.02 -4.24
N PRO A 102 -4.47 12.66 -4.27
CA PRO A 102 -4.04 13.39 -5.46
C PRO A 102 -3.86 12.40 -6.59
N THR A 103 -4.69 12.47 -7.62
CA THR A 103 -4.58 11.55 -8.75
C THR A 103 -3.31 11.86 -9.55
N VAL A 104 -2.69 10.79 -10.07
CA VAL A 104 -1.53 10.93 -10.97
C VAL A 104 -1.92 11.78 -12.17
N LEU A 105 -3.15 11.65 -12.63
CA LEU A 105 -3.69 12.44 -13.75
C LEU A 105 -3.72 13.94 -13.43
N GLU A 106 -4.10 14.32 -12.22
CA GLU A 106 -4.06 15.74 -11.80
C GLU A 106 -2.63 16.28 -11.76
N LYS A 107 -1.68 15.43 -11.34
CA LYS A 107 -0.27 15.82 -11.33
C LYS A 107 0.30 15.91 -12.75
N GLU A 108 -0.07 14.99 -13.63
CA GLU A 108 0.35 15.03 -15.03
C GLU A 108 -0.26 16.23 -15.76
N ASP A 109 -1.54 16.51 -15.53
CA ASP A 109 -2.21 17.67 -16.13
C ASP A 109 -1.66 18.99 -15.60
N ALA A 110 -1.28 19.04 -14.33
CA ALA A 110 -0.64 20.21 -13.74
C ALA A 110 0.77 20.47 -14.28
N LEU A 111 1.45 19.43 -14.77
CA LEU A 111 2.79 19.50 -15.32
C LEU A 111 2.82 19.66 -16.85
N LYS A 112 1.70 19.46 -17.53
CA LYS A 112 1.62 19.66 -18.96
C LYS A 112 1.62 21.16 -19.29
N PRO A 113 2.45 21.62 -20.22
CA PRO A 113 2.36 23.00 -20.69
C PRO A 113 1.01 23.22 -21.37
N LYS A 114 0.37 24.28 -20.97
CA LYS A 114 -0.90 24.70 -21.58
C LYS A 114 -0.67 25.16 -23.03
#